data_b5ab5745300f9cd98d3bc215ba3a36e3
#
_entry.id   b5ab5745300f9cd98d3bc215ba3a36e3
#
_cell.length_a   1.000
_cell.length_b   1.000
_cell.length_c   1.000
_cell.angle_alpha   90.00
_cell.angle_beta   90.00
_cell.angle_gamma   90.00
#
_symmetry.space_group_name_H-M   'P 1'
#
loop_
_entity.id
_entity.type
_entity.pdbx_description
1 polymer ?
#
loop_
_entity_poly.entity_id
_entity_poly.type
_entity_poly.pdbx_seq_one_letter_code
_entity_poly.pdbx_strand_id
1 'polypeptide(L)'
;MYVVFEGIDCVGKSTQISLLKEYYKDAIFTLEPGGTKLGRHLREILLNKTYPISKKAELLLFLADRAQHFEEILKTHQNKLIISDRSFISGMAYAKDFENDLLFALNSFALDKFFPQKIIFLKGDEKLIKERLSQKEPDSIEKRGTQYFLSVQNKLECVLDFLNQNIQIEILKLNARESKENLHQKIKEFLQ
;
A
#
# COMPACT_ATOMS: atom_id res chain seq x y z
N MET A 1 13.60 -6.33 -8.80
CA MET A 1 13.40 -5.72 -7.46
C MET A 1 11.95 -5.28 -7.34
N TYR A 2 11.24 -5.67 -6.28
CA TYR A 2 9.87 -5.27 -6.00
C TYR A 2 9.84 -4.32 -4.81
N VAL A 3 9.33 -3.11 -5.02
CA VAL A 3 9.27 -1.99 -4.06
C VAL A 3 7.82 -1.57 -3.87
N VAL A 4 7.44 -1.29 -2.64
CA VAL A 4 6.07 -0.87 -2.33
C VAL A 4 6.05 0.46 -1.57
N PHE A 5 5.10 1.31 -1.91
CA PHE A 5 4.78 2.53 -1.17
C PHE A 5 3.64 2.26 -0.21
N GLU A 6 3.87 2.49 1.06
CA GLU A 6 2.89 2.32 2.12
C GLU A 6 2.66 3.61 2.90
N GLY A 7 1.51 3.71 3.49
CA GLY A 7 1.05 4.87 4.26
C GLY A 7 -0.43 5.14 4.03
N ILE A 8 -1.03 5.90 4.90
CA ILE A 8 -2.44 6.33 4.82
C ILE A 8 -2.68 7.23 3.60
N ASP A 9 -3.91 7.57 3.32
CA ASP A 9 -4.21 8.51 2.25
C ASP A 9 -3.70 9.92 2.59
N CYS A 10 -3.49 10.74 1.59
CA CYS A 10 -3.01 12.11 1.69
C CYS A 10 -1.55 12.31 2.19
N VAL A 11 -0.75 11.26 2.44
CA VAL A 11 0.66 11.42 2.86
C VAL A 11 1.63 11.70 1.71
N GLY A 12 1.18 11.66 0.44
CA GLY A 12 2.00 12.04 -0.72
C GLY A 12 2.59 10.88 -1.52
N LYS A 13 2.13 9.63 -1.32
CA LYS A 13 2.56 8.46 -2.10
C LYS A 13 2.48 8.69 -3.60
N SER A 14 1.31 9.06 -4.11
CA SER A 14 1.07 9.24 -5.55
C SER A 14 1.96 10.34 -6.15
N THR A 15 2.29 11.39 -5.39
CA THR A 15 3.21 12.45 -5.82
C THR A 15 4.62 11.88 -6.03
N GLN A 16 5.13 11.10 -5.09
CA GLN A 16 6.46 10.49 -5.19
C GLN A 16 6.52 9.44 -6.31
N ILE A 17 5.47 8.62 -6.44
CA ILE A 17 5.36 7.63 -7.52
C ILE A 17 5.34 8.33 -8.89
N SER A 18 4.65 9.46 -9.04
CA SER A 18 4.66 10.24 -10.29
C SER A 18 6.05 10.76 -10.65
N LEU A 19 6.82 11.26 -9.68
CA LEU A 19 8.20 11.68 -9.90
C LEU A 19 9.11 10.51 -10.29
N LEU A 20 8.92 9.34 -9.66
CA LEU A 20 9.68 8.14 -10.01
C LEU A 20 9.36 7.63 -11.42
N LYS A 21 8.12 7.80 -11.92
CA LYS A 21 7.75 7.47 -13.31
C LYS A 21 8.52 8.30 -14.32
N GLU A 22 8.85 9.54 -13.98
CA GLU A 22 9.66 10.40 -14.84
C GLU A 22 11.13 9.97 -14.86
N TYR A 23 11.62 9.39 -13.78
CA TYR A 23 13.01 8.98 -13.60
C TYR A 23 13.28 7.53 -14.06
N TYR A 24 12.42 6.57 -13.67
CA TYR A 24 12.57 5.14 -14.00
C TYR A 24 11.64 4.73 -15.14
N LYS A 25 12.02 5.02 -16.40
CA LYS A 25 11.16 4.78 -17.58
C LYS A 25 10.88 3.31 -17.87
N ASP A 26 11.80 2.40 -17.50
CA ASP A 26 11.67 0.95 -17.76
C ASP A 26 11.04 0.19 -16.57
N ALA A 27 10.75 0.87 -15.47
CA ALA A 27 10.11 0.26 -14.31
C ALA A 27 8.62 0.00 -14.55
N ILE A 28 8.12 -1.05 -13.91
CA ILE A 28 6.69 -1.37 -13.90
C ILE A 28 6.03 -0.65 -12.73
N PHE A 29 5.07 0.21 -13.01
CA PHE A 29 4.28 0.91 -12.00
C PHE A 29 2.90 0.28 -11.90
N THR A 30 2.52 -0.13 -10.70
CA THR A 30 1.26 -0.83 -10.42
C THR A 30 0.63 -0.33 -9.11
N LEU A 31 -0.50 -0.91 -8.71
CA LEU A 31 -1.20 -0.56 -7.47
C LEU A 31 -2.05 -1.73 -6.96
N GLU A 32 -2.35 -1.73 -5.68
CA GLU A 32 -3.29 -2.64 -5.05
C GLU A 32 -4.32 -1.88 -4.19
N PRO A 33 -5.63 -2.24 -4.28
CA PRO A 33 -6.22 -3.13 -5.27
C PRO A 33 -6.41 -2.46 -6.63
N GLY A 34 -6.50 -3.26 -7.71
CA GLY A 34 -6.91 -2.76 -9.01
C GLY A 34 -5.82 -2.72 -10.09
N GLY A 35 -4.67 -3.36 -9.86
CA GLY A 35 -3.56 -3.41 -10.81
C GLY A 35 -3.83 -4.20 -12.10
N THR A 36 -4.84 -5.06 -12.12
CA THR A 36 -5.24 -5.90 -13.28
C THR A 36 -6.63 -5.54 -13.77
N LYS A 37 -7.06 -6.14 -14.90
CA LYS A 37 -8.44 -5.96 -15.40
C LYS A 37 -9.47 -6.49 -14.39
N LEU A 38 -9.26 -7.70 -13.88
CA LEU A 38 -10.11 -8.26 -12.82
C LEU A 38 -10.04 -7.41 -11.55
N GLY A 39 -8.83 -7.01 -11.17
CA GLY A 39 -8.60 -6.19 -10.00
C GLY A 39 -9.35 -4.87 -10.01
N ARG A 40 -9.51 -4.22 -11.16
CA ARG A 40 -10.31 -2.99 -11.28
C ARG A 40 -11.79 -3.24 -10.93
N HIS A 41 -12.39 -4.33 -11.37
CA HIS A 41 -13.77 -4.70 -10.98
C HIS A 41 -13.88 -5.00 -9.48
N LEU A 42 -12.90 -5.74 -8.92
CA LEU A 42 -12.86 -6.02 -7.49
C LEU A 42 -12.71 -4.74 -6.67
N ARG A 43 -11.87 -3.80 -7.13
CA ARG A 43 -11.72 -2.48 -6.52
C ARG A 43 -13.03 -1.69 -6.50
N GLU A 44 -13.79 -1.71 -7.59
CA GLU A 44 -15.11 -1.06 -7.67
C GLU A 44 -16.08 -1.65 -6.63
N ILE A 45 -16.15 -2.97 -6.50
CA ILE A 45 -16.95 -3.66 -5.49
C ILE A 45 -16.53 -3.24 -4.07
N LEU A 46 -15.21 -3.26 -3.80
CA LEU A 46 -14.65 -3.01 -2.47
C LEU A 46 -14.81 -1.55 -2.02
N LEU A 47 -14.63 -0.58 -2.93
CA LEU A 47 -14.59 0.84 -2.57
C LEU A 47 -15.94 1.54 -2.72
N ASN A 48 -16.77 1.17 -3.69
CA ASN A 48 -18.06 1.82 -3.93
C ASN A 48 -19.18 1.37 -2.98
N LYS A 49 -18.98 0.22 -2.29
CA LYS A 49 -19.91 -0.31 -1.26
C LYS A 49 -21.39 -0.26 -1.67
N THR A 50 -21.67 -0.67 -2.90
CA THR A 50 -23.03 -0.71 -3.45
C THR A 50 -23.94 -1.67 -2.69
N TYR A 51 -23.39 -2.61 -1.94
CA TYR A 51 -24.07 -3.55 -1.05
C TYR A 51 -23.19 -3.88 0.16
N PRO A 52 -23.81 -4.37 1.28
CA PRO A 52 -23.04 -4.74 2.47
C PRO A 52 -22.17 -5.97 2.18
N ILE A 53 -20.87 -5.85 2.47
CA ILE A 53 -19.90 -6.94 2.36
C ILE A 53 -19.45 -7.30 3.77
N SER A 54 -19.51 -8.60 4.13
CA SER A 54 -18.97 -9.07 5.40
C SER A 54 -17.45 -8.92 5.44
N LYS A 55 -16.86 -8.74 6.60
CA LYS A 55 -15.41 -8.56 6.76
C LYS A 55 -14.59 -9.72 6.19
N LYS A 56 -15.09 -10.95 6.31
CA LYS A 56 -14.43 -12.12 5.69
C LYS A 56 -14.49 -12.07 4.17
N ALA A 57 -15.64 -11.71 3.59
CA ALA A 57 -15.76 -11.56 2.15
C ALA A 57 -14.89 -10.42 1.62
N GLU A 58 -14.82 -9.28 2.32
CA GLU A 58 -13.94 -8.17 1.98
C GLU A 58 -12.47 -8.61 1.95
N LEU A 59 -12.00 -9.32 2.99
CA LEU A 59 -10.66 -9.90 3.02
C LEU A 59 -10.39 -10.84 1.84
N LEU A 60 -11.31 -11.76 1.54
CA LEU A 60 -11.16 -12.71 0.45
C LEU A 60 -11.14 -12.03 -0.93
N LEU A 61 -11.90 -10.95 -1.12
CA LEU A 61 -11.86 -10.15 -2.35
C LEU A 61 -10.52 -9.42 -2.53
N PHE A 62 -9.94 -8.88 -1.44
CA PHE A 62 -8.57 -8.31 -1.49
C PHE A 62 -7.52 -9.37 -1.79
N LEU A 63 -7.67 -10.59 -1.27
CA LEU A 63 -6.76 -11.70 -1.57
C LEU A 63 -6.91 -12.17 -3.03
N ALA A 64 -8.14 -12.20 -3.57
CA ALA A 64 -8.38 -12.53 -4.97
C ALA A 64 -7.75 -11.49 -5.92
N ASP A 65 -7.89 -10.18 -5.62
CA ASP A 65 -7.18 -9.11 -6.35
C ASP A 65 -5.67 -9.34 -6.34
N ARG A 66 -5.11 -9.62 -5.17
CA ARG A 66 -3.67 -9.82 -4.96
C ARG A 66 -3.14 -11.04 -5.69
N ALA A 67 -3.84 -12.16 -5.64
CA ALA A 67 -3.45 -13.36 -6.35
C ALA A 67 -3.42 -13.14 -7.87
N GLN A 68 -4.42 -12.44 -8.41
CA GLN A 68 -4.45 -12.08 -9.82
C GLN A 68 -3.34 -11.07 -10.18
N HIS A 69 -3.09 -10.09 -9.31
CA HIS A 69 -2.02 -9.11 -9.49
C HIS A 69 -0.64 -9.77 -9.48
N PHE A 70 -0.43 -10.75 -8.60
CA PHE A 70 0.81 -11.54 -8.59
C PHE A 70 1.02 -12.26 -9.93
N GLU A 71 0.04 -13.03 -10.41
CA GLU A 71 0.19 -13.83 -11.64
C GLU A 71 0.38 -12.95 -12.89
N GLU A 72 -0.40 -11.88 -13.05
CA GLU A 72 -0.37 -11.05 -14.26
C GLU A 72 0.77 -10.02 -14.26
N ILE A 73 1.14 -9.47 -13.11
CA ILE A 73 2.06 -8.32 -13.05
C ILE A 73 3.37 -8.70 -12.38
N LEU A 74 3.32 -9.14 -11.11
CA LEU A 74 4.55 -9.30 -10.33
C LEU A 74 5.42 -10.44 -10.88
N LYS A 75 4.84 -11.59 -11.13
CA LYS A 75 5.51 -12.78 -11.64
C LYS A 75 6.06 -12.59 -13.06
N THR A 76 5.31 -11.89 -13.91
CA THR A 76 5.73 -11.64 -15.30
C THR A 76 6.87 -10.62 -15.42
N HIS A 77 7.06 -9.76 -14.41
CA HIS A 77 8.05 -8.69 -14.43
C HIS A 77 9.08 -8.78 -13.30
N GLN A 78 9.26 -9.96 -12.68
CA GLN A 78 10.17 -10.13 -11.53
C GLN A 78 11.65 -9.80 -11.82
N ASN A 79 12.05 -9.75 -13.08
CA ASN A 79 13.37 -9.33 -13.54
C ASN A 79 13.53 -7.82 -13.72
N LYS A 80 12.47 -7.03 -13.51
CA LYS A 80 12.45 -5.57 -13.60
C LYS A 80 12.33 -4.91 -12.22
N LEU A 81 12.49 -3.59 -12.17
CA LEU A 81 12.04 -2.78 -11.04
C LEU A 81 10.52 -2.67 -11.11
N ILE A 82 9.84 -3.15 -10.07
CA ILE A 82 8.39 -3.02 -9.90
C ILE A 82 8.14 -2.06 -8.74
N ILE A 83 7.33 -1.05 -8.95
CA ILE A 83 6.93 -0.07 -7.93
C ILE A 83 5.41 -0.10 -7.80
N SER A 84 4.92 -0.49 -6.61
CA SER A 84 3.48 -0.57 -6.31
C SER A 84 3.04 0.52 -5.34
N ASP A 85 1.91 1.18 -5.66
CA ASP A 85 1.16 1.97 -4.68
C ASP A 85 0.31 1.01 -3.85
N ARG A 86 0.70 0.80 -2.60
CA ARG A 86 0.18 -0.20 -1.66
C ARG A 86 0.53 -1.64 -2.05
N SER A 87 0.28 -2.53 -1.09
CA SER A 87 0.53 -3.97 -1.18
C SER A 87 -0.30 -4.74 -0.14
N PHE A 88 0.08 -6.00 0.08
CA PHE A 88 -0.48 -6.83 1.13
C PHE A 88 -0.36 -6.20 2.54
N ILE A 89 0.61 -5.32 2.77
CA ILE A 89 0.85 -4.63 4.04
C ILE A 89 -0.34 -3.73 4.38
N SER A 90 -0.80 -2.91 3.42
CA SER A 90 -2.07 -2.18 3.56
C SER A 90 -3.23 -3.14 3.80
N GLY A 91 -3.31 -4.26 3.08
CA GLY A 91 -4.34 -5.28 3.26
C GLY A 91 -4.40 -5.81 4.70
N MET A 92 -3.25 -6.13 5.30
CA MET A 92 -3.15 -6.56 6.71
C MET A 92 -3.56 -5.45 7.68
N ALA A 93 -3.12 -4.22 7.44
CA ALA A 93 -3.41 -3.10 8.35
C ALA A 93 -4.90 -2.71 8.35
N TYR A 94 -5.58 -2.80 7.22
CA TYR A 94 -7.03 -2.52 7.11
C TYR A 94 -7.89 -3.68 7.62
N ALA A 95 -7.39 -4.92 7.55
CA ALA A 95 -8.09 -6.13 8.04
C ALA A 95 -7.91 -6.36 9.55
N LYS A 96 -8.07 -5.31 10.35
CA LYS A 96 -7.77 -5.26 11.79
C LYS A 96 -8.56 -6.23 12.69
N ASP A 97 -9.58 -6.86 12.16
CA ASP A 97 -10.42 -7.84 12.89
C ASP A 97 -9.84 -9.27 12.83
N PHE A 98 -8.70 -9.45 12.16
CA PHE A 98 -8.04 -10.75 12.00
C PHE A 98 -6.61 -10.70 12.54
N GLU A 99 -6.14 -11.85 13.04
CA GLU A 99 -4.78 -11.99 13.57
C GLU A 99 -3.72 -11.88 12.48
N ASN A 100 -2.57 -11.29 12.82
CA ASN A 100 -1.49 -11.06 11.87
C ASN A 100 -0.96 -12.36 11.24
N ASP A 101 -0.85 -13.44 12.01
CA ASP A 101 -0.37 -14.74 11.52
C ASP A 101 -1.29 -15.33 10.44
N LEU A 102 -2.61 -15.26 10.66
CA LEU A 102 -3.59 -15.68 9.65
C LEU A 102 -3.50 -14.81 8.39
N LEU A 103 -3.45 -13.48 8.57
CA LEU A 103 -3.34 -12.54 7.45
C LEU A 103 -2.04 -12.79 6.67
N PHE A 104 -0.93 -12.99 7.35
CA PHE A 104 0.36 -13.26 6.72
C PHE A 104 0.36 -14.58 5.96
N ALA A 105 -0.21 -15.65 6.52
CA ALA A 105 -0.33 -16.95 5.85
C ALA A 105 -1.17 -16.85 4.57
N LEU A 106 -2.33 -16.18 4.61
CA LEU A 106 -3.20 -16.00 3.45
C LEU A 106 -2.53 -15.12 2.36
N ASN A 107 -1.82 -14.07 2.77
CA ASN A 107 -1.07 -13.22 1.84
C ASN A 107 0.14 -13.94 1.24
N SER A 108 0.83 -14.76 2.02
CA SER A 108 1.92 -15.62 1.53
C SER A 108 1.44 -16.59 0.47
N PHE A 109 0.24 -17.17 0.64
CA PHE A 109 -0.40 -18.01 -0.35
C PHE A 109 -0.74 -17.22 -1.62
N ALA A 110 -1.40 -16.06 -1.49
CA ALA A 110 -1.83 -15.23 -2.63
C ALA A 110 -0.66 -14.68 -3.45
N LEU A 111 0.52 -14.47 -2.83
CA LEU A 111 1.74 -13.94 -3.46
C LEU A 111 2.74 -15.04 -3.85
N ASP A 112 2.43 -16.31 -3.63
CA ASP A 112 3.43 -17.39 -3.77
C ASP A 112 4.76 -17.06 -3.06
N LYS A 113 4.66 -16.40 -1.89
CA LYS A 113 5.78 -15.89 -1.08
C LYS A 113 6.66 -14.83 -1.77
N PHE A 114 6.21 -14.23 -2.87
CA PHE A 114 6.92 -13.15 -3.55
C PHE A 114 6.67 -11.82 -2.84
N PHE A 115 7.43 -11.57 -1.78
CA PHE A 115 7.34 -10.36 -0.97
C PHE A 115 8.17 -9.21 -1.55
N PRO A 116 7.84 -7.94 -1.25
CA PRO A 116 8.68 -6.82 -1.61
C PRO A 116 10.03 -6.88 -0.89
N GLN A 117 11.09 -6.47 -1.58
CA GLN A 117 12.43 -6.34 -1.00
C GLN A 117 12.58 -5.00 -0.26
N LYS A 118 11.89 -3.95 -0.75
CA LYS A 118 11.98 -2.60 -0.17
C LYS A 118 10.60 -2.01 0.06
N ILE A 119 10.42 -1.38 1.22
CA ILE A 119 9.20 -0.66 1.59
C ILE A 119 9.54 0.82 1.82
N ILE A 120 8.79 1.70 1.20
CA ILE A 120 8.84 3.15 1.45
C ILE A 120 7.56 3.51 2.21
N PHE A 121 7.70 3.77 3.51
CA PHE A 121 6.60 4.11 4.39
C PHE A 121 6.56 5.61 4.67
N LEU A 122 5.52 6.28 4.14
CA LEU A 122 5.27 7.70 4.38
C LEU A 122 4.35 7.86 5.58
N LYS A 123 4.86 8.51 6.63
CA LYS A 123 4.15 8.77 7.89
C LYS A 123 3.75 10.23 7.99
N GLY A 124 2.45 10.49 8.22
CA GLY A 124 1.92 11.83 8.53
C GLY A 124 1.60 11.99 10.01
N ASP A 125 1.79 13.20 10.55
CA ASP A 125 1.24 13.56 11.85
C ASP A 125 -0.21 14.05 11.75
N GLU A 126 -0.89 14.17 12.88
CA GLU A 126 -2.30 14.55 12.95
C GLU A 126 -2.58 15.91 12.28
N LYS A 127 -1.68 16.87 12.46
CA LYS A 127 -1.84 18.21 11.88
C LYS A 127 -1.77 18.17 10.36
N LEU A 128 -0.79 17.45 9.80
CA LEU A 128 -0.66 17.27 8.36
C LEU A 128 -1.88 16.57 7.76
N ILE A 129 -2.36 15.51 8.42
CA ILE A 129 -3.52 14.75 7.96
C ILE A 129 -4.76 15.66 7.93
N LYS A 130 -5.02 16.43 9.00
CA LYS A 130 -6.12 17.40 9.05
C LYS A 130 -6.02 18.45 7.95
N GLU A 131 -4.84 19.04 7.77
CA GLU A 131 -4.58 20.06 6.75
C GLU A 131 -4.86 19.53 5.34
N ARG A 132 -4.42 18.31 5.02
CA ARG A 132 -4.59 17.74 3.69
C ARG A 132 -6.00 17.19 3.43
N LEU A 133 -6.67 16.66 4.44
CA LEU A 133 -8.07 16.24 4.33
C LEU A 133 -9.01 17.43 4.12
N SER A 134 -8.75 18.58 4.72
CA SER A 134 -9.57 19.78 4.54
C SER A 134 -9.49 20.42 3.15
N GLN A 135 -8.49 20.05 2.35
CA GLN A 135 -8.27 20.59 0.99
C GLN A 135 -8.95 19.78 -0.13
N LYS A 136 -9.66 18.70 0.21
CA LYS A 136 -10.33 17.81 -0.73
C LYS A 136 -11.80 17.62 -0.39
N GLU A 137 -12.63 17.34 -1.39
CA GLU A 137 -13.93 16.72 -1.14
C GLU A 137 -13.69 15.28 -0.64
N PRO A 138 -14.14 14.96 0.58
CA PRO A 138 -13.84 13.67 1.20
C PRO A 138 -14.58 12.52 0.51
N ASP A 139 -13.86 11.48 0.12
CA ASP A 139 -14.44 10.21 -0.29
C ASP A 139 -15.04 9.41 0.89
N SER A 140 -15.57 8.22 0.62
CA SER A 140 -16.23 7.39 1.65
C SER A 140 -15.29 6.94 2.77
N ILE A 141 -13.98 6.87 2.53
CA ILE A 141 -12.96 6.51 3.51
C ILE A 141 -12.51 7.77 4.26
N GLU A 142 -12.32 8.87 3.56
CA GLU A 142 -11.89 10.16 4.14
C GLU A 142 -12.93 10.74 5.10
N LYS A 143 -14.23 10.47 4.89
CA LYS A 143 -15.32 10.78 5.83
C LYS A 143 -15.18 10.14 7.22
N ARG A 144 -14.32 9.13 7.39
CA ARG A 144 -14.07 8.47 8.70
C ARG A 144 -13.23 9.33 9.66
N GLY A 145 -12.64 10.42 9.16
CA GLY A 145 -11.95 11.44 9.95
C GLY A 145 -10.52 11.09 10.36
N THR A 146 -9.82 12.06 10.90
CA THR A 146 -8.38 12.00 11.21
C THR A 146 -8.00 10.88 12.18
N GLN A 147 -8.82 10.62 13.20
CA GLN A 147 -8.54 9.57 14.19
C GLN A 147 -8.54 8.17 13.56
N TYR A 148 -9.42 7.94 12.60
CA TYR A 148 -9.41 6.70 11.84
C TYR A 148 -8.10 6.50 11.09
N PHE A 149 -7.62 7.52 10.38
CA PHE A 149 -6.34 7.45 9.65
C PHE A 149 -5.14 7.23 10.57
N LEU A 150 -5.10 7.90 11.73
CA LEU A 150 -4.06 7.67 12.73
C LEU A 150 -4.10 6.22 13.25
N SER A 151 -5.29 5.67 13.49
CA SER A 151 -5.42 4.26 13.92
C SER A 151 -4.93 3.29 12.85
N VAL A 152 -5.20 3.55 11.57
CA VAL A 152 -4.68 2.75 10.45
C VAL A 152 -3.16 2.89 10.33
N GLN A 153 -2.62 4.11 10.47
CA GLN A 153 -1.19 4.33 10.44
C GLN A 153 -0.45 3.57 11.54
N ASN A 154 -0.99 3.60 12.77
CA ASN A 154 -0.43 2.81 13.87
C ASN A 154 -0.47 1.29 13.58
N LYS A 155 -1.57 0.81 12.96
CA LYS A 155 -1.65 -0.60 12.56
C LYS A 155 -0.66 -0.93 11.44
N LEU A 156 -0.41 -0.02 10.48
CA LEU A 156 0.65 -0.17 9.49
C LEU A 156 2.02 -0.33 10.15
N GLU A 157 2.34 0.50 11.15
CA GLU A 157 3.60 0.37 11.90
C GLU A 157 3.71 -0.99 12.60
N CYS A 158 2.64 -1.45 13.27
CA CYS A 158 2.62 -2.79 13.88
C CYS A 158 2.82 -3.92 12.85
N VAL A 159 2.22 -3.80 11.66
CA VAL A 159 2.41 -4.78 10.58
C VAL A 159 3.85 -4.74 10.05
N LEU A 160 4.43 -3.55 9.88
CA LEU A 160 5.83 -3.43 9.46
C LEU A 160 6.81 -4.05 10.47
N ASP A 161 6.57 -3.83 11.76
CA ASP A 161 7.39 -4.42 12.83
C ASP A 161 7.23 -5.95 12.87
N PHE A 162 6.00 -6.47 12.69
CA PHE A 162 5.74 -7.91 12.55
C PHE A 162 6.48 -8.50 11.33
N LEU A 163 6.43 -7.85 10.17
CA LEU A 163 7.08 -8.33 8.95
C LEU A 163 8.60 -8.31 9.07
N ASN A 164 9.17 -7.29 9.70
CA ASN A 164 10.62 -7.19 9.92
C ASN A 164 11.19 -8.34 10.78
N GLN A 165 10.33 -8.99 11.58
CA GLN A 165 10.69 -10.18 12.37
C GLN A 165 10.54 -11.49 11.58
N ASN A 166 9.72 -11.52 10.54
CA ASN A 166 9.31 -12.74 9.85
C ASN A 166 9.89 -12.90 8.44
N ILE A 167 10.28 -11.80 7.78
CA ILE A 167 10.86 -11.82 6.43
C ILE A 167 12.01 -10.82 6.32
N GLN A 168 12.93 -11.11 5.38
CA GLN A 168 14.00 -10.17 5.06
C GLN A 168 13.47 -9.04 4.18
N ILE A 169 13.48 -7.79 4.70
CA ILE A 169 12.89 -6.63 4.06
C ILE A 169 13.61 -5.36 4.49
N GLU A 170 13.82 -4.43 3.58
CA GLU A 170 14.37 -3.11 3.89
C GLU A 170 13.22 -2.09 3.99
N ILE A 171 13.20 -1.29 5.05
CA ILE A 171 12.13 -0.32 5.32
C ILE A 171 12.70 1.09 5.45
N LEU A 172 12.31 1.99 4.55
CA LEU A 172 12.57 3.42 4.63
C LEU A 172 11.34 4.13 5.21
N LYS A 173 11.44 4.60 6.45
CA LYS A 173 10.39 5.40 7.11
C LYS A 173 10.67 6.89 6.88
N LEU A 174 9.73 7.62 6.28
CA LEU A 174 9.86 9.03 5.90
C LEU A 174 8.74 9.87 6.52
N ASN A 175 9.10 11.08 6.96
CA ASN A 175 8.11 12.04 7.46
C ASN A 175 7.47 12.80 6.27
N ALA A 176 6.17 12.66 6.08
CA ALA A 176 5.42 13.27 4.99
C ALA A 176 5.34 14.81 5.05
N ARG A 177 5.88 15.45 6.12
CA ARG A 177 6.07 16.92 6.21
C ARG A 177 7.30 17.41 5.47
N GLU A 178 8.24 16.54 5.16
CA GLU A 178 9.42 16.94 4.40
C GLU A 178 9.04 17.47 3.01
N SER A 179 9.88 18.30 2.42
CA SER A 179 9.63 18.80 1.07
C SER A 179 9.56 17.65 0.06
N LYS A 180 8.79 17.86 -1.00
CA LYS A 180 8.62 16.89 -2.08
C LYS A 180 9.97 16.45 -2.66
N GLU A 181 10.88 17.40 -2.83
CA GLU A 181 12.22 17.23 -3.39
C GLU A 181 13.11 16.40 -2.44
N ASN A 182 13.09 16.70 -1.13
CA ASN A 182 13.86 15.97 -0.13
C ASN A 182 13.41 14.52 0.00
N LEU A 183 12.09 14.30 0.04
CA LEU A 183 11.51 12.95 0.02
C LEU A 183 11.94 12.19 -1.24
N HIS A 184 11.86 12.83 -2.40
CA HIS A 184 12.23 12.21 -3.68
C HIS A 184 13.70 11.81 -3.71
N GLN A 185 14.59 12.68 -3.21
CA GLN A 185 16.02 12.39 -3.15
C GLN A 185 16.33 11.18 -2.24
N LYS A 186 15.77 11.15 -1.02
CA LYS A 186 15.92 10.02 -0.09
C LYS A 186 15.40 8.71 -0.67
N ILE A 187 14.27 8.77 -1.38
CA ILE A 187 13.68 7.60 -2.04
C ILE A 187 14.59 7.09 -3.15
N LYS A 188 15.14 7.97 -3.97
CA LYS A 188 16.08 7.58 -5.04
C LYS A 188 17.35 6.93 -4.49
N GLU A 189 17.92 7.48 -3.42
CA GLU A 189 19.09 6.90 -2.74
C GLU A 189 18.77 5.50 -2.17
N PHE A 190 17.59 5.33 -1.60
CA PHE A 190 17.16 4.04 -1.09
C PHE A 190 16.91 3.00 -2.20
N LEU A 191 16.56 3.41 -3.41
CA LEU A 191 16.31 2.51 -4.54
C LEU A 191 17.58 2.08 -5.29
N GLN A 192 18.71 2.71 -5.05
CA GLN A 192 20.03 2.31 -5.55
C GLN A 192 20.56 1.10 -4.77
#